data_97149d0a4aa6ede94ee69e0ac23a832c
#
_entry.id   97149d0a4aa6ede94ee69e0ac23a832c
#
_cell.length_a   1.000
_cell.length_b   1.000
_cell.length_c   1.000
_cell.angle_alpha   90.00
_cell.angle_beta   90.00
_cell.angle_gamma   90.00
#
_symmetry.space_group_name_H-M   'P 1'
#
loop_
_entity.id
_entity.type
_entity.pdbx_description
1 polymer ?
#
loop_
_entity_poly.entity_id
_entity_poly.type
_entity_poly.pdbx_seq_one_letter_code
_entity_poly.pdbx_strand_id
1 'polypeptide(L)'
;MKDNSVTKTEQLLIKNRVDSPLVSVIIPVFNVEKYLEECINSILCQTLTDIEILCINDGSTDSSPDILRKYAEQDRRITVYSQNNRGLSSARNLGMRAAKGRYTYFIDSDDWLERDALRDLYSRAEKDQLDLLLFDAAAFADDPSLNTAVENQKNYYTRNHCYNKIYKGIDILNEMFKNDDYCACVYMMLARTDFYRKNNIKFIEKIFHEDEPFTLQAIASAGRVAHINNRYYKRRYRQNSIITQNKTFEHAYGTFKSYLFVTEFSKTNTGIEYQYITNKALSLLNTAVFIYSQLDPSEKNKYLKLGYYERILFRSLVVEAFNQRNAVFSERDAAIADKNRIISEKDTAIAEKNRAITERDMTARERDSAITERDGLREQMACLANSVSFRAGRIITFLPRKIRDGLKRLRKALH
;
A
#
# COMPACT_ATOMS: atom_id res chain seq x y z
N MET A 1 11.36 27.12 33.20
CA MET A 1 11.25 25.76 32.61
C MET A 1 12.18 25.67 31.44
N LYS A 2 13.23 24.84 31.50
CA LYS A 2 14.21 24.69 30.41
C LYS A 2 13.50 24.00 29.23
N ASP A 3 13.59 24.61 28.07
CA ASP A 3 13.08 24.11 26.80
C ASP A 3 13.89 22.85 26.37
N ASN A 4 13.45 21.68 26.83
CA ASN A 4 14.13 20.40 26.60
C ASN A 4 13.67 19.70 25.30
N SER A 5 13.12 20.47 24.35
CA SER A 5 12.46 19.89 23.16
C SER A 5 13.39 19.53 22.00
N VAL A 6 14.63 20.03 22.00
CA VAL A 6 15.57 19.84 20.87
C VAL A 6 16.84 19.14 21.36
N THR A 7 17.20 18.03 20.73
CA THR A 7 18.40 17.26 21.04
C THR A 7 19.66 17.95 20.52
N LYS A 8 20.88 17.60 21.03
CA LYS A 8 22.16 18.19 20.56
C LYS A 8 22.44 18.07 19.07
N THR A 9 21.72 17.19 18.37
CA THR A 9 21.82 16.97 16.91
C THR A 9 20.75 17.71 16.11
N GLU A 10 19.79 18.36 16.78
CA GLU A 10 18.72 19.13 16.18
C GLU A 10 19.04 20.61 16.41
N GLN A 11 19.16 21.38 15.33
CA GLN A 11 19.50 22.80 15.38
C GLN A 11 18.35 23.65 14.87
N LEU A 12 18.00 24.70 15.62
CA LEU A 12 17.13 25.75 15.16
C LEU A 12 17.96 26.73 14.33
N LEU A 13 17.83 26.71 13.00
CA LEU A 13 18.61 27.57 12.11
C LEU A 13 18.03 28.99 12.05
N ILE A 14 16.72 29.13 11.89
CA ILE A 14 16.05 30.43 11.83
C ILE A 14 14.79 30.33 12.69
N LYS A 15 14.72 31.19 13.72
CA LYS A 15 13.58 31.27 14.64
C LYS A 15 12.72 32.45 14.29
N ASN A 16 11.67 32.23 13.57
CA ASN A 16 10.59 33.16 13.41
C ASN A 16 9.45 32.85 14.39
N ARG A 17 8.63 33.81 14.72
CA ARG A 17 7.59 33.64 15.75
C ARG A 17 6.26 34.15 15.25
N VAL A 18 5.28 33.25 15.26
CA VAL A 18 3.86 33.60 15.16
C VAL A 18 3.26 33.41 16.55
N ASP A 19 2.57 34.42 17.05
CA ASP A 19 1.88 34.32 18.32
C ASP A 19 0.51 33.64 18.12
N SER A 20 0.30 32.51 18.80
CA SER A 20 -0.94 31.74 18.78
C SER A 20 -1.42 31.31 17.38
N PRO A 21 -0.61 30.58 16.58
CA PRO A 21 -1.03 30.15 15.26
C PRO A 21 -2.23 29.17 15.32
N LEU A 22 -3.10 29.28 14.34
CA LEU A 22 -4.27 28.38 14.24
C LEU A 22 -3.85 27.00 13.72
N VAL A 23 -2.91 26.98 12.76
CA VAL A 23 -2.40 25.74 12.17
C VAL A 23 -0.86 25.78 12.14
N SER A 24 -0.22 24.69 12.58
CA SER A 24 1.18 24.39 12.32
C SER A 24 1.29 23.53 11.07
N VAL A 25 1.88 24.05 10.00
CA VAL A 25 2.19 23.30 8.80
C VAL A 25 3.60 22.74 8.89
N ILE A 26 3.74 21.42 8.88
CA ILE A 26 5.03 20.72 8.99
C ILE A 26 5.46 20.25 7.61
N ILE A 27 6.64 20.71 7.16
CA ILE A 27 7.24 20.39 5.86
C ILE A 27 8.58 19.69 6.10
N PRO A 28 8.64 18.34 6.02
CA PRO A 28 9.91 17.62 6.02
C PRO A 28 10.62 17.83 4.68
N VAL A 29 11.92 18.17 4.72
CA VAL A 29 12.71 18.52 3.53
C VAL A 29 13.97 17.68 3.46
N PHE A 30 14.16 16.95 2.36
CA PHE A 30 15.38 16.21 2.06
C PHE A 30 15.59 16.08 0.55
N ASN A 31 16.64 16.77 0.02
CA ASN A 31 17.07 16.74 -1.39
C ASN A 31 15.88 16.92 -2.37
N VAL A 32 15.22 18.08 -2.30
CA VAL A 32 13.98 18.38 -3.02
C VAL A 32 13.99 19.79 -3.66
N GLU A 33 15.18 20.33 -3.93
CA GLU A 33 15.38 21.69 -4.44
C GLU A 33 14.49 22.05 -5.63
N LYS A 34 14.20 21.07 -6.51
CA LYS A 34 13.39 21.26 -7.72
C LYS A 34 11.93 21.64 -7.43
N TYR A 35 11.36 21.17 -6.32
CA TYR A 35 9.93 21.24 -6.02
C TYR A 35 9.62 22.13 -4.79
N LEU A 36 10.62 22.38 -3.96
CA LEU A 36 10.45 22.99 -2.65
C LEU A 36 9.83 24.39 -2.71
N GLU A 37 10.22 25.21 -3.69
CA GLU A 37 9.65 26.56 -3.85
C GLU A 37 8.15 26.51 -4.17
N GLU A 38 7.69 25.58 -5.01
CA GLU A 38 6.28 25.43 -5.32
C GLU A 38 5.47 24.99 -4.08
N CYS A 39 6.00 24.04 -3.31
CA CYS A 39 5.41 23.61 -2.06
C CYS A 39 5.26 24.78 -1.08
N ILE A 40 6.35 25.50 -0.77
CA ILE A 40 6.35 26.63 0.16
C ILE A 40 5.37 27.71 -0.31
N ASN A 41 5.42 28.08 -1.59
CA ASN A 41 4.52 29.09 -2.16
C ASN A 41 3.05 28.71 -2.03
N SER A 42 2.71 27.43 -2.19
CA SER A 42 1.32 26.96 -2.00
C SER A 42 0.81 27.18 -0.58
N ILE A 43 1.71 27.13 0.42
CA ILE A 43 1.36 27.36 1.82
C ILE A 43 1.36 28.87 2.14
N LEU A 44 2.30 29.63 1.58
CA LEU A 44 2.34 31.09 1.76
C LEU A 44 1.12 31.78 1.18
N CYS A 45 0.57 31.25 0.08
CA CYS A 45 -0.63 31.74 -0.60
C CYS A 45 -1.96 31.27 0.03
N GLN A 46 -1.95 30.55 1.15
CA GLN A 46 -3.16 30.14 1.82
C GLN A 46 -3.97 31.34 2.32
N THR A 47 -5.30 31.27 2.17
CA THR A 47 -6.23 32.32 2.65
C THR A 47 -6.35 32.36 4.17
N LEU A 48 -5.98 31.28 4.88
CA LEU A 48 -5.76 31.29 6.32
C LEU A 48 -4.34 31.79 6.59
N THR A 49 -4.20 33.01 7.15
CA THR A 49 -2.90 33.68 7.35
C THR A 49 -2.25 33.38 8.71
N ASP A 50 -3.06 33.08 9.72
CA ASP A 50 -2.59 32.83 11.10
C ASP A 50 -2.04 31.40 11.24
N ILE A 51 -0.98 31.11 10.49
CA ILE A 51 -0.30 29.80 10.44
C ILE A 51 1.16 29.97 10.80
N GLU A 52 1.77 28.94 11.35
CA GLU A 52 3.23 28.77 11.38
C GLU A 52 3.64 27.69 10.40
N ILE A 53 4.79 27.84 9.78
CA ILE A 53 5.35 26.92 8.80
C ILE A 53 6.66 26.39 9.36
N LEU A 54 6.70 25.11 9.67
CA LEU A 54 7.84 24.43 10.28
C LEU A 54 8.54 23.58 9.22
N CYS A 55 9.60 24.15 8.61
CA CYS A 55 10.43 23.45 7.65
C CYS A 55 11.51 22.66 8.38
N ILE A 56 11.54 21.35 8.18
CA ILE A 56 12.49 20.46 8.87
C ILE A 56 13.46 19.89 7.84
N ASN A 57 14.63 20.52 7.73
CA ASN A 57 15.72 20.02 6.87
C ASN A 57 16.38 18.79 7.49
N ASP A 58 16.18 17.64 6.87
CA ASP A 58 16.72 16.34 7.31
C ASP A 58 18.10 16.06 6.67
N GLY A 59 18.98 17.05 6.71
CA GLY A 59 20.36 16.92 6.23
C GLY A 59 20.49 16.92 4.71
N SER A 60 19.73 17.76 4.02
CA SER A 60 19.85 17.93 2.56
C SER A 60 21.25 18.36 2.14
N THR A 61 21.69 17.85 0.99
CA THR A 61 23.01 18.11 0.37
C THR A 61 22.90 18.88 -0.96
N ASP A 62 21.67 19.13 -1.41
CA ASP A 62 21.36 19.99 -2.57
C ASP A 62 21.10 21.44 -2.13
N SER A 63 20.52 22.28 -2.98
CA SER A 63 20.22 23.69 -2.70
C SER A 63 19.00 23.89 -1.77
N SER A 64 18.34 22.83 -1.29
CA SER A 64 17.16 22.95 -0.42
C SER A 64 17.41 23.81 0.83
N PRO A 65 18.57 23.71 1.54
CA PRO A 65 18.85 24.55 2.71
C PRO A 65 18.93 26.05 2.38
N ASP A 66 19.45 26.42 1.21
CA ASP A 66 19.56 27.83 0.78
C ASP A 66 18.18 28.39 0.40
N ILE A 67 17.35 27.58 -0.25
CA ILE A 67 15.93 27.91 -0.52
C ILE A 67 15.20 28.17 0.80
N LEU A 68 15.31 27.28 1.77
CA LEU A 68 14.68 27.46 3.09
C LEU A 68 15.14 28.74 3.79
N ARG A 69 16.43 29.05 3.75
CA ARG A 69 16.98 30.28 4.35
C ARG A 69 16.37 31.50 3.68
N LYS A 70 16.38 31.56 2.34
CA LYS A 70 15.81 32.65 1.55
C LYS A 70 14.34 32.92 1.93
N TYR A 71 13.50 31.87 2.00
CA TYR A 71 12.09 32.03 2.32
C TYR A 71 11.85 32.42 3.78
N ALA A 72 12.63 31.89 4.72
CA ALA A 72 12.50 32.24 6.14
C ALA A 72 12.93 33.68 6.47
N GLU A 73 13.82 34.26 5.67
CA GLU A 73 14.20 35.68 5.77
C GLU A 73 13.08 36.60 5.23
N GLN A 74 12.29 36.12 4.28
CA GLN A 74 11.23 36.88 3.64
C GLN A 74 9.87 36.79 4.35
N ASP A 75 9.58 35.67 5.05
CA ASP A 75 8.29 35.47 5.71
C ASP A 75 8.46 34.99 7.16
N ARG A 76 7.99 35.81 8.10
CA ARG A 76 8.06 35.53 9.55
C ARG A 76 7.26 34.29 10.02
N ARG A 77 6.43 33.71 9.17
CA ARG A 77 5.67 32.50 9.50
C ARG A 77 6.55 31.24 9.38
N ILE A 78 7.66 31.31 8.66
CA ILE A 78 8.56 30.18 8.41
C ILE A 78 9.61 30.09 9.51
N THR A 79 9.69 28.93 10.13
CA THR A 79 10.76 28.53 11.06
C THR A 79 11.48 27.32 10.50
N VAL A 80 12.82 27.37 10.45
CA VAL A 80 13.64 26.29 9.89
C VAL A 80 14.41 25.58 11.00
N TYR A 81 14.18 24.28 11.10
CA TYR A 81 14.97 23.35 11.90
C TYR A 81 15.87 22.53 10.98
N SER A 82 17.05 22.14 11.47
CA SER A 82 17.92 21.21 10.76
C SER A 82 18.36 20.08 11.68
N GLN A 83 18.45 18.88 11.12
CA GLN A 83 19.01 17.71 11.78
C GLN A 83 19.90 16.95 10.78
N ASN A 84 20.79 16.09 11.27
CA ASN A 84 21.43 15.10 10.42
C ASN A 84 20.39 14.18 9.86
N ASN A 85 20.58 13.63 8.65
CA ASN A 85 19.60 12.73 8.02
C ASN A 85 19.25 11.56 8.96
N ARG A 86 18.02 11.57 9.46
CA ARG A 86 17.41 10.55 10.34
C ARG A 86 16.13 9.96 9.76
N GLY A 87 15.77 10.41 8.56
CA GLY A 87 14.60 9.96 7.81
C GLY A 87 13.32 10.74 8.10
N LEU A 88 12.36 10.57 7.20
CA LEU A 88 11.10 11.30 7.15
C LEU A 88 10.32 11.29 8.48
N SER A 89 10.23 10.13 9.13
CA SER A 89 9.58 9.97 10.44
C SER A 89 10.18 10.88 11.51
N SER A 90 11.52 10.96 11.58
CA SER A 90 12.24 11.80 12.54
C SER A 90 11.97 13.27 12.29
N ALA A 91 11.99 13.69 11.02
CA ALA A 91 11.68 15.07 10.64
C ALA A 91 10.23 15.46 11.01
N ARG A 92 9.25 14.60 10.70
CA ARG A 92 7.85 14.83 11.09
C ARG A 92 7.69 14.87 12.61
N ASN A 93 8.33 13.97 13.35
CA ASN A 93 8.32 13.97 14.83
C ASN A 93 8.93 15.25 15.43
N LEU A 94 10.03 15.77 14.84
CA LEU A 94 10.61 17.05 15.27
C LEU A 94 9.61 18.21 15.03
N GLY A 95 8.97 18.26 13.87
CA GLY A 95 7.92 19.23 13.58
C GLY A 95 6.76 19.16 14.56
N MET A 96 6.28 17.95 14.90
CA MET A 96 5.20 17.75 15.90
C MET A 96 5.58 18.27 17.29
N ARG A 97 6.83 18.07 17.71
CA ARG A 97 7.32 18.61 19.00
C ARG A 97 7.37 20.14 19.00
N ALA A 98 7.75 20.72 17.86
CA ALA A 98 7.88 22.16 17.70
C ALA A 98 6.54 22.87 17.48
N ALA A 99 5.52 22.17 16.99
CA ALA A 99 4.21 22.73 16.64
C ALA A 99 3.53 23.43 17.82
N LYS A 100 3.04 24.66 17.61
CA LYS A 100 2.32 25.48 18.58
C LYS A 100 0.89 25.78 18.15
N GLY A 101 0.58 25.53 16.87
CA GLY A 101 -0.75 25.71 16.31
C GLY A 101 -1.80 24.86 17.02
N ARG A 102 -3.01 25.36 17.02
CA ARG A 102 -4.16 24.62 17.56
C ARG A 102 -4.40 23.30 16.82
N TYR A 103 -4.12 23.30 15.51
CA TYR A 103 -4.10 22.12 14.64
C TYR A 103 -2.71 21.91 14.04
N THR A 104 -2.41 20.68 13.70
CA THR A 104 -1.20 20.26 13.01
C THR A 104 -1.58 19.69 11.64
N TYR A 105 -0.86 20.12 10.62
CA TYR A 105 -1.00 19.67 9.24
C TYR A 105 0.37 19.24 8.69
N PHE A 106 0.42 18.14 7.92
CA PHE A 106 1.63 17.68 7.23
C PHE A 106 1.49 17.89 5.73
N ILE A 107 2.57 18.31 5.08
CA ILE A 107 2.67 18.34 3.62
C ILE A 107 4.05 17.85 3.21
N ASP A 108 4.12 16.96 2.21
CA ASP A 108 5.38 16.52 1.62
C ASP A 108 5.95 17.65 0.74
N SER A 109 7.26 17.85 0.77
CA SER A 109 7.95 19.01 0.17
C SER A 109 8.01 19.01 -1.36
N ASP A 110 7.53 17.95 -2.01
CA ASP A 110 7.39 17.84 -3.46
C ASP A 110 5.94 17.97 -3.96
N ASP A 111 4.99 18.23 -3.05
CA ASP A 111 3.56 18.37 -3.32
C ASP A 111 3.07 19.79 -3.05
N TRP A 112 1.80 20.09 -3.34
CA TRP A 112 1.22 21.39 -3.08
C TRP A 112 -0.24 21.33 -2.65
N LEU A 113 -0.73 22.44 -2.08
CA LEU A 113 -2.05 22.56 -1.48
C LEU A 113 -2.88 23.63 -2.18
N GLU A 114 -4.16 23.38 -2.42
CA GLU A 114 -5.11 24.35 -2.94
C GLU A 114 -5.22 25.58 -2.01
N ARG A 115 -5.42 26.75 -2.60
CA ARG A 115 -5.36 28.06 -1.92
C ARG A 115 -6.27 28.21 -0.70
N ASP A 116 -7.44 27.62 -0.72
CA ASP A 116 -8.45 27.79 0.34
C ASP A 116 -8.47 26.63 1.33
N ALA A 117 -7.60 25.64 1.15
CA ALA A 117 -7.60 24.38 1.89
C ALA A 117 -7.53 24.57 3.41
N LEU A 118 -6.52 25.28 3.91
CA LEU A 118 -6.35 25.45 5.36
C LEU A 118 -7.50 26.22 6.00
N ARG A 119 -8.07 27.23 5.32
CA ARG A 119 -9.25 27.95 5.81
C ARG A 119 -10.45 27.04 5.96
N ASP A 120 -10.75 26.27 4.95
CA ASP A 120 -11.93 25.40 4.92
C ASP A 120 -11.79 24.25 5.90
N LEU A 121 -10.60 23.60 5.94
CA LEU A 121 -10.29 22.54 6.88
C LEU A 121 -10.35 23.03 8.33
N TYR A 122 -9.71 24.16 8.64
CA TYR A 122 -9.75 24.76 9.97
C TYR A 122 -11.17 25.14 10.39
N SER A 123 -11.92 25.84 9.52
CA SER A 123 -13.29 26.26 9.81
C SER A 123 -14.20 25.07 10.10
N ARG A 124 -14.09 23.99 9.32
CA ARG A 124 -14.88 22.77 9.56
C ARG A 124 -14.47 22.09 10.88
N ALA A 125 -13.16 21.93 11.11
CA ALA A 125 -12.66 21.28 12.32
C ALA A 125 -13.04 22.06 13.60
N GLU A 126 -12.98 23.39 13.57
CA GLU A 126 -13.40 24.23 14.69
C GLU A 126 -14.92 24.20 14.92
N LYS A 127 -15.71 24.37 13.86
CA LYS A 127 -17.17 24.34 13.96
C LYS A 127 -17.66 23.06 14.62
N ASP A 128 -17.09 21.94 14.24
CA ASP A 128 -17.52 20.62 14.69
C ASP A 128 -16.69 20.10 15.87
N GLN A 129 -15.74 20.90 16.40
CA GLN A 129 -14.83 20.52 17.50
C GLN A 129 -14.18 19.15 17.28
N LEU A 130 -13.64 18.96 16.07
CA LEU A 130 -13.06 17.68 15.67
C LEU A 130 -11.67 17.48 16.27
N ASP A 131 -11.35 16.25 16.64
CA ASP A 131 -9.98 15.82 16.93
C ASP A 131 -9.21 15.65 15.63
N LEU A 132 -9.91 15.16 14.58
CA LEU A 132 -9.33 14.83 13.29
C LEU A 132 -10.33 15.11 12.18
N LEU A 133 -9.89 15.80 11.12
CA LEU A 133 -10.62 16.00 9.88
C LEU A 133 -9.86 15.35 8.74
N LEU A 134 -10.51 14.42 8.04
CA LEU A 134 -9.99 13.75 6.86
C LEU A 134 -10.49 14.44 5.59
N PHE A 135 -9.70 14.41 4.53
CA PHE A 135 -10.07 14.93 3.21
C PHE A 135 -9.36 14.15 2.10
N ASP A 136 -9.62 14.48 0.85
CA ASP A 136 -9.12 13.76 -0.30
C ASP A 136 -7.99 14.51 -1.01
N ALA A 137 -7.28 13.78 -1.90
CA ALA A 137 -6.24 14.34 -2.73
C ALA A 137 -6.47 14.00 -4.21
N ALA A 138 -5.81 14.75 -5.08
CA ALA A 138 -5.68 14.45 -6.50
C ALA A 138 -4.21 14.17 -6.83
N ALA A 139 -3.94 13.07 -7.51
CA ALA A 139 -2.61 12.74 -8.00
C ALA A 139 -2.40 13.29 -9.40
N PHE A 140 -1.18 13.70 -9.72
CA PHE A 140 -0.77 14.11 -11.06
C PHE A 140 0.68 13.67 -11.34
N ALA A 141 1.03 13.50 -12.60
CA ALA A 141 2.36 13.12 -13.03
C ALA A 141 3.18 14.37 -13.39
N ASP A 142 4.42 14.41 -12.91
CA ASP A 142 5.42 15.40 -13.30
C ASP A 142 6.00 15.11 -14.70
N ASP A 143 5.94 13.84 -15.11
CA ASP A 143 6.41 13.33 -16.40
C ASP A 143 5.34 12.43 -17.03
N PRO A 144 5.03 12.56 -18.32
CA PRO A 144 4.04 11.74 -19.02
C PRO A 144 4.25 10.23 -18.89
N SER A 145 5.50 9.77 -18.71
CA SER A 145 5.81 8.34 -18.50
C SER A 145 5.19 7.77 -17.21
N LEU A 146 4.80 8.63 -16.26
CA LEU A 146 4.19 8.25 -15.00
C LEU A 146 2.65 8.30 -15.02
N ASN A 147 2.03 8.70 -16.14
CA ASN A 147 0.56 8.81 -16.23
C ASN A 147 -0.16 7.48 -15.91
N THR A 148 0.38 6.35 -16.38
CA THR A 148 -0.17 5.03 -16.04
C THR A 148 -0.12 4.73 -14.54
N ALA A 149 0.96 5.13 -13.86
CA ALA A 149 1.08 4.96 -12.41
C ALA A 149 0.07 5.82 -11.65
N VAL A 150 -0.15 7.06 -12.11
CA VAL A 150 -1.18 7.96 -11.54
C VAL A 150 -2.57 7.38 -11.73
N GLU A 151 -2.90 6.90 -12.95
CA GLU A 151 -4.23 6.35 -13.26
C GLU A 151 -4.52 5.09 -12.41
N ASN A 152 -3.53 4.23 -12.20
CA ASN A 152 -3.66 3.04 -11.34
C ASN A 152 -3.89 3.39 -9.86
N GLN A 153 -3.52 4.59 -9.42
CA GLN A 153 -3.60 5.03 -8.03
C GLN A 153 -4.65 6.13 -7.79
N LYS A 154 -5.33 6.62 -8.82
CA LYS A 154 -6.24 7.77 -8.67
C LYS A 154 -7.36 7.54 -7.66
N ASN A 155 -7.85 6.31 -7.55
CA ASN A 155 -8.89 5.93 -6.59
C ASN A 155 -8.34 5.75 -5.15
N TYR A 156 -7.03 5.59 -4.98
CA TYR A 156 -6.43 5.46 -3.66
C TYR A 156 -6.52 6.75 -2.84
N TYR A 157 -6.44 7.91 -3.50
CA TYR A 157 -6.44 9.22 -2.84
C TYR A 157 -7.83 9.86 -2.75
N THR A 158 -8.87 9.18 -3.21
CA THR A 158 -10.25 9.68 -3.20
C THR A 158 -11.18 8.62 -2.65
N ARG A 159 -11.87 8.92 -1.58
CA ARG A 159 -12.85 8.02 -0.99
C ARG A 159 -14.13 8.02 -1.81
N ASN A 160 -14.67 6.82 -2.08
CA ASN A 160 -15.88 6.66 -2.88
C ASN A 160 -17.15 6.99 -2.09
N HIS A 161 -17.09 6.91 -0.76
CA HIS A 161 -18.22 7.16 0.14
C HIS A 161 -18.04 8.47 0.90
N CYS A 162 -19.16 9.05 1.32
CA CYS A 162 -19.19 10.31 2.05
C CYS A 162 -19.30 10.03 3.56
N TYR A 163 -18.29 10.46 4.33
CA TYR A 163 -18.26 10.34 5.79
C TYR A 163 -18.36 11.73 6.46
N ASN A 164 -19.30 12.56 6.00
CA ASN A 164 -19.42 13.96 6.41
C ASN A 164 -20.05 14.17 7.80
N LYS A 165 -20.59 13.12 8.43
CA LYS A 165 -21.05 13.13 9.81
C LYS A 165 -19.87 13.13 10.78
N ILE A 166 -20.15 13.38 12.04
CA ILE A 166 -19.16 13.23 13.11
C ILE A 166 -19.25 11.79 13.63
N TYR A 167 -18.12 11.09 13.59
CA TYR A 167 -17.97 9.70 14.03
C TYR A 167 -17.04 9.63 15.23
N LYS A 168 -17.11 8.53 15.99
CA LYS A 168 -15.95 8.05 16.72
C LYS A 168 -14.94 7.46 15.73
N GLY A 169 -13.65 7.59 16.05
CA GLY A 169 -12.59 7.16 15.13
C GLY A 169 -12.66 5.69 14.74
N ILE A 170 -12.99 4.81 15.69
CA ILE A 170 -13.15 3.38 15.39
C ILE A 170 -14.33 3.11 14.46
N ASP A 171 -15.42 3.84 14.59
CA ASP A 171 -16.62 3.64 13.77
C ASP A 171 -16.37 4.04 12.32
N ILE A 172 -15.77 5.22 12.08
CA ILE A 172 -15.43 5.65 10.71
C ILE A 172 -14.36 4.75 10.09
N LEU A 173 -13.40 4.29 10.89
CA LEU A 173 -12.35 3.39 10.42
C LEU A 173 -12.94 2.06 9.94
N ASN A 174 -13.89 1.49 10.67
CA ASN A 174 -14.60 0.27 10.29
C ASN A 174 -15.42 0.46 9.01
N GLU A 175 -16.14 1.58 8.89
CA GLU A 175 -16.86 1.90 7.66
C GLU A 175 -15.91 2.05 6.46
N MET A 176 -14.75 2.72 6.63
CA MET A 176 -13.74 2.86 5.59
C MET A 176 -13.13 1.51 5.16
N PHE A 177 -12.85 0.61 6.11
CA PHE A 177 -12.37 -0.74 5.77
C PHE A 177 -13.43 -1.58 5.06
N LYS A 178 -14.68 -1.49 5.50
CA LYS A 178 -15.80 -2.19 4.88
C LYS A 178 -16.04 -1.77 3.44
N ASN A 179 -15.82 -0.49 3.15
CA ASN A 179 -16.07 0.13 1.85
C ASN A 179 -14.81 0.22 0.96
N ASP A 180 -13.66 -0.31 1.42
CA ASP A 180 -12.35 -0.19 0.74
C ASP A 180 -11.92 1.27 0.49
N ASP A 181 -12.27 2.17 1.43
CA ASP A 181 -11.98 3.61 1.38
C ASP A 181 -10.85 4.04 2.34
N TYR A 182 -10.23 3.08 3.06
CA TYR A 182 -9.12 3.40 3.95
C TYR A 182 -7.86 3.77 3.16
N CYS A 183 -7.28 4.91 3.49
CA CYS A 183 -6.04 5.41 2.92
C CYS A 183 -5.08 5.86 4.01
N ALA A 184 -3.88 5.31 4.01
CA ALA A 184 -2.82 5.65 4.97
C ALA A 184 -1.98 6.84 4.46
N CYS A 185 -2.56 8.05 4.47
CA CYS A 185 -1.91 9.26 4.01
C CYS A 185 -1.99 10.36 5.06
N VAL A 186 -0.86 10.68 5.69
CA VAL A 186 -0.78 11.68 6.76
C VAL A 186 -1.09 13.10 6.28
N TYR A 187 -0.82 13.40 5.01
CA TYR A 187 -1.12 14.68 4.38
C TYR A 187 -2.59 14.88 3.99
N MET A 188 -3.42 13.86 4.16
CA MET A 188 -4.86 13.93 3.93
C MET A 188 -5.65 14.08 5.25
N MET A 189 -5.02 14.66 6.28
CA MET A 189 -5.63 14.87 7.58
C MET A 189 -5.17 16.17 8.24
N LEU A 190 -6.11 16.88 8.89
CA LEU A 190 -5.85 17.96 9.81
C LEU A 190 -6.24 17.50 11.22
N ALA A 191 -5.34 17.56 12.18
CA ALA A 191 -5.62 17.10 13.54
C ALA A 191 -5.34 18.15 14.60
N ARG A 192 -6.08 18.13 15.69
CA ARG A 192 -5.76 18.96 16.86
C ARG A 192 -4.38 18.58 17.40
N THR A 193 -3.55 19.56 17.66
CA THR A 193 -2.18 19.34 18.11
C THR A 193 -2.13 18.65 19.48
N ASP A 194 -3.02 19.02 20.39
CA ASP A 194 -3.11 18.40 21.71
C ASP A 194 -3.67 16.97 21.68
N PHE A 195 -4.48 16.63 20.67
CA PHE A 195 -4.94 15.26 20.45
C PHE A 195 -3.77 14.31 20.18
N TYR A 196 -2.83 14.68 19.31
CA TYR A 196 -1.62 13.88 19.08
C TYR A 196 -0.80 13.69 20.36
N ARG A 197 -0.63 14.76 21.14
CA ARG A 197 0.14 14.71 22.41
C ARG A 197 -0.52 13.84 23.47
N LYS A 198 -1.82 14.01 23.68
CA LYS A 198 -2.59 13.26 24.70
C LYS A 198 -2.60 11.74 24.41
N ASN A 199 -2.66 11.35 23.15
CA ASN A 199 -2.70 9.96 22.73
C ASN A 199 -1.32 9.38 22.38
N ASN A 200 -0.21 10.13 22.64
CA ASN A 200 1.17 9.74 22.33
C ASN A 200 1.33 9.23 20.89
N ILE A 201 0.64 9.89 19.95
CA ILE A 201 0.70 9.56 18.52
C ILE A 201 1.96 10.16 17.93
N LYS A 202 2.82 9.30 17.36
CA LYS A 202 4.10 9.68 16.75
C LYS A 202 4.48 8.70 15.65
N PHE A 203 5.31 9.13 14.73
CA PHE A 203 5.85 8.26 13.69
C PHE A 203 6.88 7.29 14.27
N ILE A 204 6.85 6.03 13.78
CA ILE A 204 7.91 5.06 14.05
C ILE A 204 9.11 5.45 13.18
N GLU A 205 10.25 5.73 13.82
CA GLU A 205 11.45 6.15 13.12
C GLU A 205 12.16 4.98 12.42
N LYS A 206 12.91 5.29 11.35
CA LYS A 206 13.76 4.35 10.60
C LYS A 206 13.01 3.19 9.94
N ILE A 207 11.78 3.41 9.53
CA ILE A 207 11.01 2.47 8.71
C ILE A 207 10.45 3.16 7.48
N PHE A 208 10.25 2.41 6.39
CA PHE A 208 9.35 2.78 5.31
C PHE A 208 7.91 2.43 5.67
N HIS A 209 6.94 3.09 5.06
CA HIS A 209 5.50 2.91 5.35
C HIS A 209 5.11 3.28 6.80
N GLU A 210 5.76 4.32 7.32
CA GLU A 210 5.52 4.90 8.65
C GLU A 210 4.15 5.54 8.80
N ASP A 211 3.53 5.89 7.67
CA ASP A 211 2.19 6.47 7.58
C ASP A 211 1.08 5.47 7.93
N GLU A 212 1.27 4.18 7.66
CA GLU A 212 0.30 3.13 8.00
C GLU A 212 -0.01 3.07 9.50
N PRO A 213 0.96 2.84 10.41
CA PRO A 213 0.67 2.79 11.85
C PRO A 213 0.23 4.15 12.39
N PHE A 214 0.79 5.26 11.87
CA PHE A 214 0.43 6.60 12.32
C PHE A 214 -1.03 6.93 11.99
N THR A 215 -1.44 6.77 10.74
CA THR A 215 -2.80 7.09 10.27
C THR A 215 -3.83 6.20 10.96
N LEU A 216 -3.56 4.89 11.06
CA LEU A 216 -4.47 3.96 11.73
C LEU A 216 -4.67 4.34 13.20
N GLN A 217 -3.58 4.58 13.94
CA GLN A 217 -3.66 4.99 15.34
C GLN A 217 -4.39 6.33 15.49
N ALA A 218 -4.09 7.32 14.63
CA ALA A 218 -4.71 8.64 14.69
C ALA A 218 -6.22 8.54 14.48
N ILE A 219 -6.68 7.83 13.44
CA ILE A 219 -8.11 7.67 13.19
C ILE A 219 -8.77 6.90 14.33
N ALA A 220 -8.25 5.72 14.69
CA ALA A 220 -8.88 4.86 15.70
C ALA A 220 -8.99 5.51 17.08
N SER A 221 -8.03 6.38 17.45
CA SER A 221 -8.01 7.05 18.76
C SER A 221 -8.85 8.32 18.83
N ALA A 222 -9.35 8.84 17.71
CA ALA A 222 -10.10 10.09 17.67
C ALA A 222 -11.50 9.92 18.29
N GLY A 223 -11.87 10.83 19.19
CA GLY A 223 -13.22 10.88 19.76
C GLY A 223 -14.23 11.48 18.79
N ARG A 224 -13.78 12.43 17.97
CA ARG A 224 -14.61 13.19 17.01
C ARG A 224 -13.85 13.32 15.69
N VAL A 225 -14.27 12.59 14.68
CA VAL A 225 -13.67 12.61 13.34
C VAL A 225 -14.75 12.77 12.27
N ALA A 226 -14.43 13.47 11.21
CA ALA A 226 -15.26 13.61 10.01
C ALA A 226 -14.39 13.55 8.75
N HIS A 227 -15.00 13.42 7.59
CA HIS A 227 -14.36 13.49 6.30
C HIS A 227 -15.10 14.45 5.38
N ILE A 228 -14.38 15.13 4.51
CA ILE A 228 -14.90 15.94 3.41
C ILE A 228 -14.29 15.51 2.09
N ASN A 229 -15.10 15.40 1.03
CA ASN A 229 -14.66 14.89 -0.28
C ASN A 229 -13.90 15.94 -1.14
N ASN A 230 -13.30 16.94 -0.52
CA ASN A 230 -12.54 17.96 -1.21
C ASN A 230 -11.12 17.49 -1.49
N ARG A 231 -10.67 17.64 -2.74
CA ARG A 231 -9.32 17.22 -3.19
C ARG A 231 -8.33 18.38 -3.07
N TYR A 232 -8.12 18.86 -1.86
CA TYR A 232 -7.28 20.02 -1.60
C TYR A 232 -5.80 19.77 -1.83
N TYR A 233 -5.34 18.54 -1.60
CA TYR A 233 -3.95 18.14 -1.75
C TYR A 233 -3.67 17.66 -3.17
N LYS A 234 -2.52 18.09 -3.75
CA LYS A 234 -2.04 17.72 -5.07
C LYS A 234 -0.78 16.87 -4.93
N ARG A 235 -0.97 15.56 -5.06
CA ARG A 235 0.09 14.55 -4.95
C ARG A 235 0.87 14.44 -6.25
N ARG A 236 2.15 14.74 -6.22
CA ARG A 236 3.04 14.63 -7.38
C ARG A 236 3.62 13.22 -7.51
N TYR A 237 3.51 12.64 -8.70
CA TYR A 237 4.28 11.47 -9.10
C TYR A 237 5.51 11.92 -9.89
N ARG A 238 6.70 11.63 -9.39
CA ARG A 238 7.99 11.95 -10.00
C ARG A 238 8.91 10.76 -10.01
N GLN A 239 9.88 10.77 -10.91
CA GLN A 239 10.94 9.76 -10.94
C GLN A 239 11.80 9.86 -9.66
N ASN A 240 12.37 8.73 -9.26
CA ASN A 240 13.23 8.61 -8.06
C ASN A 240 12.54 8.98 -6.73
N SER A 241 11.21 8.95 -6.66
CA SER A 241 10.50 9.04 -5.39
C SER A 241 10.49 7.68 -4.67
N ILE A 242 10.20 7.65 -3.37
CA ILE A 242 10.09 6.41 -2.56
C ILE A 242 9.12 5.41 -3.21
N ILE A 243 8.05 5.89 -3.85
CA ILE A 243 7.03 5.04 -4.49
C ILE A 243 7.56 4.43 -5.79
N THR A 244 8.37 5.17 -6.56
CA THR A 244 8.84 4.77 -7.89
C THR A 244 10.17 3.99 -7.86
N GLN A 245 10.85 3.93 -6.73
CA GLN A 245 12.09 3.17 -6.54
C GLN A 245 11.81 1.65 -6.48
N ASN A 246 12.85 0.87 -6.86
CA ASN A 246 12.84 -0.57 -6.65
C ASN A 246 12.68 -0.90 -5.17
N LYS A 247 11.90 -1.94 -4.88
CA LYS A 247 11.71 -2.40 -3.51
C LYS A 247 13.01 -2.99 -2.95
N THR A 248 13.31 -2.67 -1.70
CA THR A 248 14.49 -3.14 -0.97
C THR A 248 14.04 -3.89 0.29
N PHE A 249 15.00 -4.47 1.00
CA PHE A 249 14.74 -5.10 2.29
C PHE A 249 14.07 -4.14 3.29
N GLU A 250 14.47 -2.88 3.28
CA GLU A 250 13.93 -1.85 4.16
C GLU A 250 12.41 -1.64 3.96
N HIS A 251 11.90 -1.82 2.74
CA HIS A 251 10.45 -1.77 2.47
C HIS A 251 9.73 -2.98 3.10
N ALA A 252 10.25 -4.20 2.93
CA ALA A 252 9.66 -5.40 3.55
C ALA A 252 9.71 -5.31 5.07
N TYR A 253 10.84 -4.86 5.62
CA TYR A 253 11.04 -4.71 7.05
C TYR A 253 10.17 -3.59 7.63
N GLY A 254 10.03 -2.46 6.96
CA GLY A 254 9.14 -1.36 7.38
C GLY A 254 7.68 -1.82 7.46
N THR A 255 7.19 -2.51 6.43
CA THR A 255 5.84 -3.10 6.44
C THR A 255 5.67 -4.13 7.57
N PHE A 256 6.69 -4.95 7.83
CA PHE A 256 6.69 -5.87 8.96
C PHE A 256 6.66 -5.16 10.32
N LYS A 257 7.38 -4.05 10.48
CA LYS A 257 7.31 -3.22 11.70
C LYS A 257 5.91 -2.59 11.87
N SER A 258 5.29 -2.17 10.77
CA SER A 258 3.90 -1.68 10.78
C SER A 258 2.92 -2.78 11.20
N TYR A 259 3.11 -4.02 10.71
CA TYR A 259 2.35 -5.19 11.18
C TYR A 259 2.49 -5.39 12.70
N LEU A 260 3.71 -5.38 13.24
CA LEU A 260 3.94 -5.57 14.66
C LEU A 260 3.24 -4.49 15.50
N PHE A 261 3.34 -3.22 15.07
CA PHE A 261 2.68 -2.10 15.73
C PHE A 261 1.15 -2.26 15.72
N VAL A 262 0.56 -2.54 14.56
CA VAL A 262 -0.90 -2.69 14.43
C VAL A 262 -1.41 -3.90 15.22
N THR A 263 -0.62 -4.98 15.28
CA THR A 263 -0.93 -6.17 16.10
C THR A 263 -0.92 -5.82 17.59
N GLU A 264 0.07 -5.06 18.06
CA GLU A 264 0.12 -4.63 19.46
C GLU A 264 -1.01 -3.67 19.79
N PHE A 265 -1.29 -2.72 18.90
CA PHE A 265 -2.43 -1.80 19.04
C PHE A 265 -3.76 -2.56 19.12
N SER A 266 -3.95 -3.61 18.33
CA SER A 266 -5.17 -4.41 18.36
C SER A 266 -5.35 -5.20 19.65
N LYS A 267 -4.27 -5.61 20.35
CA LYS A 267 -4.33 -6.31 21.63
C LYS A 267 -4.84 -5.43 22.76
N THR A 268 -4.48 -4.15 22.76
CA THR A 268 -4.91 -3.17 23.77
C THR A 268 -6.31 -2.64 23.52
N ASN A 269 -6.87 -2.91 22.34
CA ASN A 269 -8.17 -2.44 21.87
C ASN A 269 -8.98 -3.66 21.41
N THR A 270 -9.51 -4.41 22.36
CA THR A 270 -10.21 -5.68 22.11
C THR A 270 -11.73 -5.46 22.12
N GLY A 271 -12.35 -5.73 21.00
CA GLY A 271 -13.77 -5.67 20.80
C GLY A 271 -14.09 -6.07 19.38
N ILE A 272 -15.34 -6.39 19.06
CA ILE A 272 -15.74 -6.76 17.72
C ILE A 272 -15.49 -5.62 16.72
N GLU A 273 -15.55 -4.39 17.20
CA GLU A 273 -15.25 -3.17 16.45
C GLU A 273 -13.79 -3.09 15.97
N TYR A 274 -12.87 -3.86 16.57
CA TYR A 274 -11.44 -3.88 16.20
C TYR A 274 -11.07 -5.02 15.23
N GLN A 275 -12.04 -5.82 14.79
CA GLN A 275 -11.78 -6.96 13.89
C GLN A 275 -11.13 -6.52 12.57
N TYR A 276 -11.54 -5.38 12.01
CA TYR A 276 -10.94 -4.84 10.78
C TYR A 276 -9.47 -4.43 10.96
N ILE A 277 -9.09 -3.93 12.15
CA ILE A 277 -7.70 -3.62 12.48
C ILE A 277 -6.85 -4.91 12.50
N THR A 278 -7.39 -6.00 13.04
CA THR A 278 -6.73 -7.31 13.00
C THR A 278 -6.54 -7.81 11.56
N ASN A 279 -7.55 -7.66 10.71
CA ASN A 279 -7.46 -7.99 9.30
C ASN A 279 -6.43 -7.12 8.56
N LYS A 280 -6.34 -5.82 8.91
CA LYS A 280 -5.31 -4.91 8.38
C LYS A 280 -3.91 -5.35 8.80
N ALA A 281 -3.72 -5.79 10.04
CA ALA A 281 -2.44 -6.34 10.48
C ALA A 281 -2.02 -7.54 9.61
N LEU A 282 -2.92 -8.51 9.39
CA LEU A 282 -2.65 -9.65 8.52
C LEU A 282 -2.35 -9.23 7.07
N SER A 283 -3.04 -8.23 6.56
CA SER A 283 -2.76 -7.66 5.24
C SER A 283 -1.34 -7.08 5.16
N LEU A 284 -0.88 -6.36 6.20
CA LEU A 284 0.49 -5.84 6.27
C LEU A 284 1.52 -6.96 6.30
N LEU A 285 1.29 -8.04 7.06
CA LEU A 285 2.18 -9.19 7.06
C LEU A 285 2.28 -9.84 5.68
N ASN A 286 1.14 -10.05 5.01
CA ASN A 286 1.11 -10.59 3.65
C ASN A 286 1.85 -9.67 2.65
N THR A 287 1.73 -8.36 2.80
CA THR A 287 2.47 -7.38 1.99
C THR A 287 3.97 -7.47 2.25
N ALA A 288 4.40 -7.62 3.51
CA ALA A 288 5.82 -7.80 3.84
C ALA A 288 6.39 -9.08 3.20
N VAL A 289 5.65 -10.21 3.26
CA VAL A 289 6.02 -11.47 2.60
C VAL A 289 6.08 -11.30 1.08
N PHE A 290 5.11 -10.59 0.49
CA PHE A 290 5.09 -10.32 -0.95
C PHE A 290 6.29 -9.48 -1.38
N ILE A 291 6.58 -8.36 -0.69
CA ILE A 291 7.76 -7.52 -1.00
C ILE A 291 9.03 -8.35 -0.86
N TYR A 292 9.18 -9.11 0.24
CA TYR A 292 10.33 -9.98 0.48
C TYR A 292 10.51 -11.00 -0.65
N SER A 293 9.42 -11.55 -1.20
CA SER A 293 9.47 -12.51 -2.31
C SER A 293 10.12 -11.95 -3.58
N GLN A 294 9.94 -10.64 -3.83
CA GLN A 294 10.43 -9.94 -5.02
C GLN A 294 11.90 -9.49 -4.91
N LEU A 295 12.50 -9.57 -3.73
CA LEU A 295 13.87 -9.13 -3.49
C LEU A 295 14.87 -10.11 -4.11
N ASP A 296 16.02 -9.58 -4.54
CA ASP A 296 17.15 -10.42 -4.93
C ASP A 296 17.80 -11.09 -3.70
N PRO A 297 18.68 -12.12 -3.90
CA PRO A 297 19.28 -12.85 -2.79
C PRO A 297 20.12 -11.98 -1.84
N SER A 298 20.75 -10.91 -2.32
CA SER A 298 21.58 -10.02 -1.49
C SER A 298 20.71 -9.20 -0.54
N GLU A 299 19.61 -8.68 -1.04
CA GLU A 299 18.60 -7.98 -0.25
C GLU A 299 17.91 -8.92 0.76
N LYS A 300 17.52 -10.13 0.32
CA LYS A 300 16.89 -11.14 1.19
C LYS A 300 17.71 -11.46 2.43
N ASN A 301 19.03 -11.50 2.31
CA ASN A 301 19.92 -11.86 3.43
C ASN A 301 20.12 -10.71 4.44
N LYS A 302 19.67 -9.49 4.16
CA LYS A 302 19.85 -8.36 5.09
C LYS A 302 19.15 -8.55 6.44
N TYR A 303 18.09 -9.37 6.54
CA TYR A 303 17.47 -9.68 7.84
C TYR A 303 18.44 -10.32 8.85
N LEU A 304 19.50 -10.95 8.39
CA LEU A 304 20.53 -11.53 9.27
C LEU A 304 21.26 -10.46 10.10
N LYS A 305 21.25 -9.18 9.66
CA LYS A 305 21.85 -8.04 10.36
C LYS A 305 20.94 -7.42 11.42
N LEU A 306 19.67 -7.85 11.51
CA LEU A 306 18.72 -7.39 12.54
C LEU A 306 19.17 -7.85 13.93
N GLY A 307 18.74 -7.13 14.96
CA GLY A 307 18.88 -7.55 16.35
C GLY A 307 18.25 -8.92 16.59
N TYR A 308 18.72 -9.63 17.62
CA TYR A 308 18.38 -11.04 17.85
C TYR A 308 16.86 -11.33 17.82
N TYR A 309 16.07 -10.61 18.59
CA TYR A 309 14.60 -10.82 18.66
C TYR A 309 13.89 -10.46 17.36
N GLU A 310 14.25 -9.33 16.75
CA GLU A 310 13.64 -8.90 15.48
C GLU A 310 13.97 -9.87 14.35
N ARG A 311 15.20 -10.41 14.32
CA ARG A 311 15.64 -11.42 13.37
C ARG A 311 14.83 -12.71 13.49
N ILE A 312 14.59 -13.19 14.72
CA ILE A 312 13.76 -14.38 14.95
C ILE A 312 12.33 -14.13 14.46
N LEU A 313 11.72 -13.02 14.87
CA LEU A 313 10.34 -12.70 14.49
C LEU A 313 10.21 -12.54 12.97
N PHE A 314 11.12 -11.79 12.33
CA PHE A 314 11.11 -11.61 10.88
C PHE A 314 11.29 -12.94 10.15
N ARG A 315 12.26 -13.76 10.59
CA ARG A 315 12.47 -15.10 10.04
C ARG A 315 11.21 -15.96 10.14
N SER A 316 10.63 -16.08 11.31
CA SER A 316 9.48 -16.96 11.56
C SER A 316 8.22 -16.53 10.83
N LEU A 317 7.97 -15.21 10.72
CA LEU A 317 6.72 -14.69 10.17
C LEU A 317 6.80 -14.33 8.69
N VAL A 318 7.98 -13.93 8.19
CA VAL A 318 8.13 -13.48 6.80
C VAL A 318 8.89 -14.52 5.98
N VAL A 319 10.09 -14.92 6.44
CA VAL A 319 10.94 -15.82 5.65
C VAL A 319 10.34 -17.23 5.57
N GLU A 320 9.86 -17.78 6.68
CA GLU A 320 9.26 -19.12 6.68
C GLU A 320 7.92 -19.13 5.92
N ALA A 321 7.09 -18.08 6.03
CA ALA A 321 5.87 -17.96 5.22
C ALA A 321 6.19 -17.90 3.71
N PHE A 322 7.25 -17.20 3.32
CA PHE A 322 7.75 -17.18 1.95
C PHE A 322 8.21 -18.57 1.50
N ASN A 323 9.00 -19.28 2.32
CA ASN A 323 9.50 -20.62 2.00
C ASN A 323 8.36 -21.63 1.86
N GLN A 324 7.38 -21.62 2.77
CA GLN A 324 6.18 -22.47 2.69
C GLN A 324 5.38 -22.22 1.42
N ARG A 325 5.18 -20.95 1.05
CA ARG A 325 4.52 -20.61 -0.21
C ARG A 325 5.27 -21.18 -1.42
N ASN A 326 6.59 -21.03 -1.47
CA ASN A 326 7.40 -21.54 -2.56
C ASN A 326 7.38 -23.08 -2.62
N ALA A 327 7.41 -23.76 -1.49
CA ALA A 327 7.28 -25.23 -1.45
C ALA A 327 5.95 -25.68 -2.07
N VAL A 328 4.83 -25.05 -1.67
CA VAL A 328 3.50 -25.36 -2.24
C VAL A 328 3.43 -25.06 -3.74
N PHE A 329 4.04 -23.95 -4.21
CA PHE A 329 4.13 -23.67 -5.65
C PHE A 329 4.96 -24.70 -6.40
N SER A 330 6.12 -25.09 -5.84
CA SER A 330 6.99 -26.12 -6.44
C SER A 330 6.30 -27.48 -6.52
N GLU A 331 5.58 -27.91 -5.49
CA GLU A 331 4.77 -29.13 -5.48
C GLU A 331 3.66 -29.08 -6.53
N ARG A 332 2.98 -27.93 -6.64
CA ARG A 332 1.93 -27.71 -7.65
C ARG A 332 2.51 -27.78 -9.07
N ASP A 333 3.64 -27.12 -9.29
CA ASP A 333 4.30 -27.08 -10.61
C ASP A 333 4.81 -28.47 -11.00
N ALA A 334 5.36 -29.23 -10.04
CA ALA A 334 5.72 -30.64 -10.25
C ALA A 334 4.51 -31.51 -10.59
N ALA A 335 3.40 -31.34 -9.88
CA ALA A 335 2.15 -32.07 -10.16
C ALA A 335 1.56 -31.70 -11.54
N ILE A 336 1.69 -30.43 -11.97
CA ILE A 336 1.29 -29.99 -13.33
C ILE A 336 2.20 -30.64 -14.38
N ALA A 337 3.53 -30.66 -14.15
CA ALA A 337 4.48 -31.28 -15.06
C ALA A 337 4.21 -32.79 -15.22
N ASP A 338 3.97 -33.51 -14.12
CA ASP A 338 3.59 -34.92 -14.15
C ASP A 338 2.28 -35.17 -14.89
N LYS A 339 1.27 -34.33 -14.67
CA LYS A 339 0.01 -34.38 -15.41
C LYS A 339 0.22 -34.19 -16.91
N ASN A 340 1.05 -33.22 -17.30
CA ASN A 340 1.35 -32.95 -18.71
C ASN A 340 2.12 -34.12 -19.36
N ARG A 341 3.06 -34.75 -18.59
CA ARG A 341 3.75 -35.97 -19.04
C ARG A 341 2.74 -37.11 -19.30
N ILE A 342 1.83 -37.37 -18.37
CA ILE A 342 0.79 -38.42 -18.50
C ILE A 342 -0.12 -38.14 -19.71
N ILE A 343 -0.45 -36.88 -19.95
CA ILE A 343 -1.25 -36.47 -21.15
C ILE A 343 -0.46 -36.80 -22.42
N SER A 344 0.81 -36.42 -22.50
CA SER A 344 1.66 -36.69 -23.65
C SER A 344 1.85 -38.18 -23.91
N GLU A 345 2.04 -39.00 -22.87
CA GLU A 345 2.11 -40.46 -22.97
C GLU A 345 0.79 -41.07 -23.49
N LYS A 346 -0.35 -40.56 -23.03
CA LYS A 346 -1.66 -40.97 -23.55
C LYS A 346 -1.88 -40.58 -25.01
N ASP A 347 -1.48 -39.36 -25.37
CA ASP A 347 -1.57 -38.91 -26.77
C ASP A 347 -0.71 -39.76 -27.69
N THR A 348 0.48 -40.14 -27.25
CA THR A 348 1.37 -41.05 -27.97
C THR A 348 0.73 -42.45 -28.13
N ALA A 349 0.17 -43.01 -27.05
CA ALA A 349 -0.50 -44.29 -27.07
C ALA A 349 -1.77 -44.29 -27.98
N ILE A 350 -2.49 -43.16 -27.99
CA ILE A 350 -3.63 -42.96 -28.90
C ILE A 350 -3.14 -42.88 -30.35
N ALA A 351 -2.04 -42.20 -30.62
CA ALA A 351 -1.47 -42.12 -31.97
C ALA A 351 -0.98 -43.49 -32.48
N GLU A 352 -0.31 -44.27 -31.63
CA GLU A 352 0.09 -45.66 -31.92
C GLU A 352 -1.13 -46.56 -32.19
N LYS A 353 -2.15 -46.47 -31.35
CA LYS A 353 -3.40 -47.22 -31.52
C LYS A 353 -4.08 -46.83 -32.83
N ASN A 354 -4.10 -45.55 -33.19
CA ASN A 354 -4.69 -45.08 -34.43
C ASN A 354 -3.92 -45.58 -35.65
N ARG A 355 -2.58 -45.66 -35.57
CA ARG A 355 -1.73 -46.28 -36.62
C ARG A 355 -2.08 -47.77 -36.81
N ALA A 356 -2.14 -48.51 -35.68
CA ALA A 356 -2.49 -49.91 -35.72
C ALA A 356 -3.93 -50.17 -36.27
N ILE A 357 -4.88 -49.26 -35.98
CA ILE A 357 -6.21 -49.27 -36.56
C ILE A 357 -6.16 -49.02 -38.07
N THR A 358 -5.35 -48.02 -38.53
CA THR A 358 -5.20 -47.69 -39.95
C THR A 358 -4.57 -48.85 -40.74
N GLU A 359 -3.55 -49.50 -40.18
CA GLU A 359 -2.93 -50.69 -40.76
C GLU A 359 -3.91 -51.87 -40.84
N ARG A 360 -4.73 -52.06 -39.82
CA ARG A 360 -5.78 -53.09 -39.81
C ARG A 360 -6.88 -52.78 -40.86
N ASP A 361 -7.26 -51.54 -41.02
CA ASP A 361 -8.27 -51.12 -42.01
C ASP A 361 -7.72 -51.23 -43.44
N MET A 362 -6.42 -51.09 -43.68
CA MET A 362 -5.78 -51.33 -44.98
C MET A 362 -5.79 -52.83 -45.30
N THR A 363 -5.54 -53.70 -44.34
CA THR A 363 -5.66 -55.19 -44.55
C THR A 363 -7.10 -55.67 -44.64
N ALA A 364 -8.08 -54.99 -44.07
CA ALA A 364 -9.49 -55.31 -44.21
C ALA A 364 -10.15 -54.87 -45.52
N ARG A 365 -9.57 -53.81 -46.18
CA ARG A 365 -9.99 -53.37 -47.50
C ARG A 365 -9.76 -54.41 -48.61
N GLU A 366 -8.89 -55.37 -48.36
CA GLU A 366 -8.67 -56.52 -49.25
C GLU A 366 -9.71 -57.65 -49.11
N ARG A 367 -10.63 -57.52 -48.17
CA ARG A 367 -11.75 -58.49 -47.99
C ARG A 367 -13.09 -57.77 -48.00
N ASP A 368 -14.00 -58.26 -48.89
CA ASP A 368 -15.36 -57.76 -49.21
C ASP A 368 -16.36 -57.74 -48.05
N SER A 369 -16.04 -57.11 -46.89
CA SER A 369 -17.01 -57.02 -45.76
C SER A 369 -17.04 -55.66 -45.00
N ALA A 370 -16.81 -54.57 -45.72
CA ALA A 370 -16.65 -53.21 -45.16
C ALA A 370 -17.87 -52.58 -44.44
N ILE A 371 -19.06 -53.16 -44.52
CA ILE A 371 -20.27 -52.52 -44.00
C ILE A 371 -20.53 -52.96 -42.53
N THR A 372 -20.24 -54.20 -42.18
CA THR A 372 -20.50 -54.71 -40.82
C THR A 372 -19.46 -54.23 -39.81
N GLU A 373 -18.23 -53.92 -40.24
CA GLU A 373 -17.16 -53.36 -39.39
C GLU A 373 -17.37 -51.90 -39.03
N ARG A 374 -17.99 -51.12 -39.94
CA ARG A 374 -18.23 -49.67 -39.69
C ARG A 374 -19.17 -49.44 -38.51
N ASP A 375 -20.15 -50.33 -38.31
CA ASP A 375 -21.13 -50.15 -37.22
C ASP A 375 -20.56 -50.59 -35.85
N GLY A 376 -19.66 -51.60 -35.85
CA GLY A 376 -18.91 -51.98 -34.63
C GLY A 376 -17.90 -50.94 -34.17
N LEU A 377 -17.26 -50.23 -35.10
CA LEU A 377 -16.34 -49.12 -34.80
C LEU A 377 -17.09 -47.90 -34.24
N ARG A 378 -18.32 -47.61 -34.66
CA ARG A 378 -19.16 -46.56 -34.10
C ARG A 378 -19.57 -46.84 -32.64
N GLU A 379 -19.88 -48.07 -32.31
CA GLU A 379 -20.20 -48.44 -30.90
C GLU A 379 -19.00 -48.36 -29.97
N GLN A 380 -17.82 -48.74 -30.44
CA GLN A 380 -16.60 -48.64 -29.65
C GLN A 380 -16.16 -47.16 -29.42
N MET A 381 -16.35 -46.26 -30.39
CA MET A 381 -16.12 -44.84 -30.22
C MET A 381 -17.13 -44.19 -29.28
N ALA A 382 -18.39 -44.57 -29.27
CA ALA A 382 -19.41 -44.09 -28.35
C ALA A 382 -19.09 -44.51 -26.89
N CYS A 383 -18.60 -45.72 -26.69
CA CYS A 383 -18.20 -46.23 -25.38
C CYS A 383 -16.94 -45.50 -24.85
N LEU A 384 -15.97 -45.20 -25.72
CA LEU A 384 -14.79 -44.44 -25.36
C LEU A 384 -15.11 -42.95 -25.08
N ALA A 385 -15.98 -42.32 -25.87
CA ALA A 385 -16.45 -40.96 -25.67
C ALA A 385 -17.18 -40.80 -24.33
N ASN A 386 -18.00 -41.76 -23.97
CA ASN A 386 -18.70 -41.80 -22.68
C ASN A 386 -17.74 -42.02 -21.48
N SER A 387 -16.70 -42.84 -21.62
CA SER A 387 -15.74 -43.09 -20.56
C SER A 387 -14.79 -41.89 -20.34
N VAL A 388 -14.38 -41.22 -21.40
CA VAL A 388 -13.55 -39.98 -21.32
C VAL A 388 -14.39 -38.83 -20.75
N SER A 389 -15.66 -38.69 -21.17
CA SER A 389 -16.57 -37.65 -20.64
C SER A 389 -16.87 -37.86 -19.15
N PHE A 390 -16.96 -39.09 -18.64
CA PHE A 390 -17.21 -39.39 -17.24
C PHE A 390 -15.97 -39.13 -16.37
N ARG A 391 -14.77 -39.42 -16.82
CA ARG A 391 -13.52 -39.12 -16.11
C ARG A 391 -13.21 -37.63 -16.10
N ALA A 392 -13.43 -36.93 -17.20
CA ALA A 392 -13.30 -35.49 -17.24
C ALA A 392 -14.29 -34.77 -16.32
N GLY A 393 -15.53 -35.28 -16.19
CA GLY A 393 -16.55 -34.74 -15.29
C GLY A 393 -16.14 -34.78 -13.81
N ARG A 394 -15.42 -35.79 -13.35
CA ARG A 394 -14.93 -35.90 -11.95
C ARG A 394 -13.73 -34.97 -11.68
N ILE A 395 -12.89 -34.72 -12.66
CA ILE A 395 -11.72 -33.81 -12.49
C ILE A 395 -12.17 -32.35 -12.45
N ILE A 396 -13.24 -31.99 -13.15
CA ILE A 396 -13.77 -30.60 -13.22
C ILE A 396 -14.25 -30.08 -11.86
N THR A 397 -14.71 -30.96 -10.95
CA THR A 397 -15.21 -30.55 -9.63
C THR A 397 -14.13 -30.04 -8.68
N PHE A 398 -12.83 -30.36 -8.91
CA PHE A 398 -11.69 -29.93 -8.07
C PHE A 398 -10.85 -28.83 -8.72
N LEU A 399 -11.20 -28.34 -9.90
CA LEU A 399 -10.44 -27.30 -10.60
C LEU A 399 -10.93 -25.90 -10.25
N PRO A 400 -10.02 -24.90 -10.21
CA PRO A 400 -10.40 -23.49 -10.03
C PRO A 400 -11.46 -23.05 -11.05
N ARG A 401 -12.37 -22.18 -10.63
CA ARG A 401 -13.57 -21.76 -11.37
C ARG A 401 -13.30 -21.39 -12.84
N LYS A 402 -12.19 -20.65 -13.13
CA LYS A 402 -11.80 -20.26 -14.49
C LYS A 402 -11.50 -21.43 -15.43
N ILE A 403 -10.90 -22.51 -14.94
CA ILE A 403 -10.57 -23.71 -15.74
C ILE A 403 -11.83 -24.53 -15.98
N ARG A 404 -12.70 -24.64 -14.97
CA ARG A 404 -14.00 -25.31 -15.06
C ARG A 404 -14.93 -24.67 -16.09
N ASP A 405 -14.94 -23.33 -16.18
CA ASP A 405 -15.77 -22.60 -17.15
C ASP A 405 -15.22 -22.71 -18.59
N GLY A 406 -13.90 -22.79 -18.76
CA GLY A 406 -13.24 -23.07 -20.03
C GLY A 406 -13.59 -24.47 -20.58
N LEU A 407 -13.55 -25.50 -19.74
CA LEU A 407 -13.90 -26.86 -20.11
C LEU A 407 -15.40 -27.05 -20.42
N LYS A 408 -16.30 -26.28 -19.75
CA LYS A 408 -17.72 -26.26 -20.11
C LYS A 408 -17.99 -25.67 -21.49
N ARG A 409 -17.22 -24.65 -21.90
CA ARG A 409 -17.30 -24.06 -23.25
C ARG A 409 -16.82 -25.03 -24.32
N LEU A 410 -15.73 -25.76 -24.08
CA LEU A 410 -15.24 -26.82 -24.98
C LEU A 410 -16.27 -27.94 -25.15
N ARG A 411 -16.93 -28.37 -24.06
CA ARG A 411 -17.99 -29.39 -24.12
C ARG A 411 -19.20 -28.94 -24.95
N LYS A 412 -19.56 -27.65 -24.93
CA LYS A 412 -20.67 -27.08 -25.72
C LYS A 412 -20.34 -26.93 -27.21
N ALA A 413 -19.05 -26.90 -27.57
CA ALA A 413 -18.60 -26.80 -28.97
C ALA A 413 -18.41 -28.18 -29.64
N LEU A 414 -18.49 -29.29 -28.85
CA LEU A 414 -18.35 -30.67 -29.32
C LEU A 414 -19.71 -31.40 -29.43
N HIS A 415 -20.81 -30.74 -29.08
CA HIS A 415 -22.20 -31.12 -29.36
C HIS A 415 -22.82 -30.16 -30.37
#